data_fcb94f7bf593a1bf8b12821d3bdd49d8
#
_entry.id   fcb94f7bf593a1bf8b12821d3bdd49d8
#
_cell.length_a   1.000
_cell.length_b   1.000
_cell.length_c   1.000
_cell.angle_alpha   90.00
_cell.angle_beta   90.00
_cell.angle_gamma   90.00
#
_symmetry.space_group_name_H-M   'P 1'
#
loop_
_entity.id
_entity.type
_entity.pdbx_description
1 polymer ?
#
loop_
_entity_poly.entity_id
_entity_poly.type
_entity_poly.pdbx_seq_one_letter_code
_entity_poly.pdbx_strand_id
1 'polypeptide(L)'
;MFALDRAGLVGADGATHAGAYDIAYLRCIPNMSVLTPADENECRQSLYTAFRHDGPTAVRYPRGSGAGTQVQTEMTAIPFGKGEMRRAIQRPAGQGGQRIAILAFGTLLYPALKAAESLDASVANMRFVKPLDADLVSEIARTHDAIVTVEEGCVMGGAGSAVQEALAAAGILIPVLTLGLPDVFVEHGDPAKLMAMCGLDAAGIEQSILKRFGTRPALVRAAANH
;
A
#
# COMPACT_ATOMS: atom_id res chain seq x y z
N MET A 1 -2.86 -22.12 5.81
CA MET A 1 -3.02 -20.91 4.97
C MET A 1 -4.49 -20.57 4.84
N PHE A 2 -4.84 -19.29 4.94
CA PHE A 2 -6.19 -18.75 4.70
C PHE A 2 -6.14 -17.93 3.42
N ALA A 3 -6.96 -18.25 2.44
CA ALA A 3 -7.18 -17.49 1.23
C ALA A 3 -8.43 -16.62 1.46
N LEU A 4 -8.21 -15.31 1.69
CA LEU A 4 -9.27 -14.37 2.05
C LEU A 4 -9.64 -13.54 0.81
N ASP A 5 -10.74 -13.88 0.19
CA ASP A 5 -11.31 -13.09 -0.88
C ASP A 5 -12.05 -11.86 -0.34
N ARG A 6 -12.47 -10.98 -1.22
CA ARG A 6 -13.19 -9.73 -0.89
C ARG A 6 -12.40 -8.77 0.00
N ALA A 7 -11.07 -8.73 -0.16
CA ALA A 7 -10.27 -7.71 0.50
C ALA A 7 -10.74 -6.31 0.09
N GLY A 8 -10.90 -5.43 1.06
CA GLY A 8 -11.33 -4.05 0.83
C GLY A 8 -12.81 -3.91 0.49
N LEU A 9 -13.11 -2.97 -0.40
CA LEU A 9 -14.47 -2.67 -0.84
C LEU A 9 -14.92 -3.67 -1.90
N VAL A 10 -16.15 -4.14 -1.79
CA VAL A 10 -16.72 -5.18 -2.67
C VAL A 10 -17.84 -4.66 -3.59
N GLY A 11 -18.00 -3.36 -3.68
CA GLY A 11 -18.93 -2.72 -4.60
C GLY A 11 -20.38 -3.13 -4.37
N ALA A 12 -20.94 -3.93 -5.26
CA ALA A 12 -22.35 -4.30 -5.24
C ALA A 12 -22.78 -5.13 -4.01
N ASP A 13 -21.85 -5.84 -3.36
CA ASP A 13 -22.16 -6.65 -2.17
C ASP A 13 -22.28 -5.81 -0.89
N GLY A 14 -21.74 -4.59 -0.88
CA GLY A 14 -21.87 -3.63 0.22
C GLY A 14 -21.09 -3.96 1.49
N ALA A 15 -21.42 -3.24 2.54
CA ALA A 15 -20.70 -3.26 3.83
C ALA A 15 -20.66 -4.64 4.51
N THR A 16 -21.66 -5.48 4.28
CA THR A 16 -21.76 -6.83 4.90
C THR A 16 -20.75 -7.84 4.36
N HIS A 17 -20.13 -7.55 3.21
CA HIS A 17 -19.16 -8.42 2.54
C HIS A 17 -17.77 -7.79 2.40
N ALA A 18 -17.60 -6.53 2.81
CA ALA A 18 -16.35 -5.82 2.71
C ALA A 18 -15.28 -6.40 3.65
N GLY A 19 -14.14 -6.79 3.12
CA GLY A 19 -12.94 -7.18 3.86
C GLY A 19 -12.16 -5.95 4.32
N ALA A 20 -12.82 -5.07 5.09
CA ALA A 20 -12.26 -3.78 5.50
C ALA A 20 -11.45 -3.85 6.80
N TYR A 21 -11.67 -4.88 7.63
CA TYR A 21 -11.13 -4.95 9.00
C TYR A 21 -10.16 -6.10 9.24
N ASP A 22 -9.99 -6.97 8.27
CA ASP A 22 -9.20 -8.20 8.36
C ASP A 22 -7.72 -7.96 8.68
N ILE A 23 -7.10 -6.95 8.10
CA ILE A 23 -5.73 -6.55 8.45
C ILE A 23 -5.64 -6.26 9.95
N ALA A 24 -6.54 -5.45 10.49
CA ALA A 24 -6.48 -5.00 11.87
C ALA A 24 -6.58 -6.16 12.86
N TYR A 25 -7.54 -7.08 12.70
CA TYR A 25 -7.69 -8.19 13.64
C TYR A 25 -6.73 -9.37 13.38
N LEU A 26 -6.24 -9.56 12.15
CA LEU A 26 -5.28 -10.64 11.87
C LEU A 26 -3.87 -10.31 12.39
N ARG A 27 -3.46 -9.04 12.30
CA ARG A 27 -2.09 -8.68 12.70
C ARG A 27 -1.84 -8.77 14.20
N CYS A 28 -2.86 -8.75 15.05
CA CYS A 28 -2.69 -8.96 16.50
C CYS A 28 -2.52 -10.43 16.89
N ILE A 29 -2.82 -11.40 15.99
CA ILE A 29 -2.75 -12.82 16.29
C ILE A 29 -1.28 -13.28 16.28
N PRO A 30 -0.78 -13.93 17.35
CA PRO A 30 0.59 -14.45 17.39
C PRO A 30 0.90 -15.38 16.22
N ASN A 31 2.10 -15.24 15.65
CA ASN A 31 2.64 -16.03 14.54
C ASN A 31 1.85 -15.96 13.22
N MET A 32 0.72 -15.26 13.17
CA MET A 32 -0.03 -15.05 11.92
C MET A 32 0.77 -14.17 10.97
N SER A 33 0.93 -14.60 9.73
CA SER A 33 1.48 -13.77 8.65
C SER A 33 0.37 -13.29 7.74
N VAL A 34 0.44 -12.02 7.30
CA VAL A 34 -0.60 -11.36 6.49
C VAL A 34 0.02 -10.80 5.23
N LEU A 35 -0.40 -11.33 4.08
CA LEU A 35 0.07 -10.94 2.76
C LEU A 35 -1.02 -10.15 2.02
N THR A 36 -0.60 -9.11 1.32
CA THR A 36 -1.46 -8.21 0.55
C THR A 36 -0.92 -8.05 -0.86
N PRO A 37 -1.17 -9.02 -1.77
CA PRO A 37 -0.71 -8.95 -3.14
C PRO A 37 -1.34 -7.76 -3.89
N ALA A 38 -0.54 -7.14 -4.77
CA ALA A 38 -0.95 -5.96 -5.53
C ALA A 38 -1.72 -6.31 -6.82
N ASP A 39 -1.47 -7.48 -7.40
CA ASP A 39 -2.05 -7.92 -8.67
C ASP A 39 -2.19 -9.45 -8.74
N GLU A 40 -2.67 -9.95 -9.89
CA GLU A 40 -2.94 -11.36 -10.13
C GLU A 40 -1.68 -12.23 -10.07
N ASN A 41 -0.57 -11.72 -10.61
CA ASN A 41 0.69 -12.44 -10.59
C ASN A 41 1.23 -12.50 -9.16
N GLU A 42 1.25 -11.39 -8.46
CA GLU A 42 1.69 -11.35 -7.06
C GLU A 42 0.75 -12.16 -6.16
N CYS A 43 -0.56 -12.21 -6.45
CA CYS A 43 -1.51 -13.06 -5.72
C CYS A 43 -1.13 -14.54 -5.87
N ARG A 44 -0.85 -15.00 -7.09
CA ARG A 44 -0.38 -16.37 -7.34
C ARG A 44 0.90 -16.70 -6.57
N GLN A 45 1.88 -15.79 -6.62
CA GLN A 45 3.16 -15.98 -5.93
C GLN A 45 3.00 -15.91 -4.39
N SER A 46 2.11 -15.05 -3.91
CA SER A 46 1.78 -14.93 -2.47
C SER A 46 1.12 -16.20 -1.94
N LEU A 47 0.16 -16.77 -2.67
CA LEU A 47 -0.48 -18.04 -2.31
C LEU A 47 0.56 -19.17 -2.27
N TYR A 48 1.45 -19.24 -3.24
CA TYR A 48 2.53 -20.22 -3.26
C TYR A 48 3.50 -20.04 -2.09
N THR A 49 3.89 -18.80 -1.80
CA THR A 49 4.76 -18.46 -0.67
C THR A 49 4.11 -18.83 0.66
N ALA A 50 2.85 -18.47 0.84
CA ALA A 50 2.07 -18.76 2.04
C ALA A 50 1.87 -20.27 2.27
N PHE A 51 1.66 -21.03 1.18
CA PHE A 51 1.53 -22.48 1.24
C PHE A 51 2.81 -23.18 1.70
N ARG A 52 3.97 -22.64 1.30
CA ARG A 52 5.29 -23.18 1.67
C ARG A 52 5.77 -22.77 3.05
N HIS A 53 5.15 -21.76 3.65
CA HIS A 53 5.53 -21.27 4.97
C HIS A 53 5.05 -22.20 6.07
N ASP A 54 5.94 -22.56 6.99
CA ASP A 54 5.62 -23.36 8.18
C ASP A 54 5.05 -22.43 9.28
N GLY A 55 3.76 -22.14 9.17
CA GLY A 55 3.04 -21.26 10.10
C GLY A 55 1.69 -20.82 9.55
N PRO A 56 0.86 -20.16 10.37
CA PRO A 56 -0.42 -19.61 9.93
C PRO A 56 -0.19 -18.40 9.03
N THR A 57 -0.79 -18.43 7.84
CA THR A 57 -0.71 -17.37 6.84
C THR A 57 -2.07 -16.98 6.33
N ALA A 58 -2.29 -15.71 6.06
CA ALA A 58 -3.46 -15.16 5.40
C ALA A 58 -3.02 -14.38 4.15
N VAL A 59 -3.57 -14.74 3.00
CA VAL A 59 -3.40 -13.99 1.75
C VAL A 59 -4.73 -13.36 1.43
N ARG A 60 -4.80 -12.04 1.43
CA ARG A 60 -6.03 -11.29 1.15
C ARG A 60 -6.00 -10.67 -0.24
N TYR A 61 -7.04 -10.89 -1.02
CA TYR A 61 -7.17 -10.38 -2.38
C TYR A 61 -8.60 -9.90 -2.66
N PRO A 62 -8.78 -8.90 -3.54
CA PRO A 62 -10.08 -8.30 -3.80
C PRO A 62 -10.99 -9.21 -4.61
N ARG A 63 -12.28 -8.89 -4.61
CA ARG A 63 -13.24 -9.36 -5.60
C ARG A 63 -13.17 -8.50 -6.85
N GLY A 64 -13.20 -9.12 -8.03
CA GLY A 64 -13.24 -8.43 -9.32
C GLY A 64 -12.07 -8.81 -10.23
N SER A 65 -11.90 -8.04 -11.27
CA SER A 65 -10.76 -8.16 -12.19
C SER A 65 -9.54 -7.46 -11.59
N GLY A 66 -8.37 -8.06 -11.74
CA GLY A 66 -7.14 -7.43 -11.31
C GLY A 66 -6.64 -6.36 -12.29
N ALA A 67 -5.39 -5.93 -12.13
CA ALA A 67 -4.76 -4.91 -12.95
C ALA A 67 -4.45 -5.35 -14.40
N GLY A 68 -4.69 -6.62 -14.73
CA GLY A 68 -4.36 -7.19 -16.04
C GLY A 68 -2.88 -7.53 -16.20
N THR A 69 -2.21 -7.79 -15.09
CA THR A 69 -0.80 -8.17 -15.08
C THR A 69 -0.61 -9.57 -15.65
N GLN A 70 0.43 -9.77 -16.46
CA GLN A 70 0.76 -11.09 -16.99
C GLN A 70 1.11 -12.04 -15.83
N VAL A 71 0.34 -13.11 -15.70
CA VAL A 71 0.59 -14.15 -14.70
C VAL A 71 1.69 -15.08 -15.19
N GLN A 72 2.76 -15.21 -14.42
CA GLN A 72 3.87 -16.10 -14.73
C GLN A 72 3.41 -17.56 -14.69
N THR A 73 3.93 -18.38 -15.61
CA THR A 73 3.62 -19.82 -15.67
C THR A 73 4.17 -20.55 -14.44
N GLU A 74 5.39 -20.19 -14.02
CA GLU A 74 6.04 -20.81 -12.87
C GLU A 74 5.60 -20.14 -11.55
N MET A 75 5.42 -20.93 -10.51
CA MET A 75 5.18 -20.43 -9.16
C MET A 75 6.51 -20.22 -8.45
N THR A 76 6.82 -18.95 -8.18
CA THR A 76 8.04 -18.53 -7.50
C THR A 76 7.67 -17.99 -6.12
N ALA A 77 8.36 -18.40 -5.08
CA ALA A 77 8.15 -17.81 -3.77
C ALA A 77 8.70 -16.39 -3.72
N ILE A 78 7.91 -15.45 -3.20
CA ILE A 78 8.39 -14.10 -2.88
C ILE A 78 9.28 -14.17 -1.61
N PRO A 79 10.33 -13.36 -1.51
CA PRO A 79 11.11 -13.25 -0.27
C PRO A 79 10.18 -12.90 0.90
N PHE A 80 10.12 -13.80 1.89
CA PHE A 80 9.17 -13.72 2.99
C PHE A 80 9.41 -12.49 3.86
N GLY A 81 8.37 -11.70 4.09
CA GLY A 81 8.44 -10.46 4.87
C GLY A 81 9.21 -9.32 4.18
N LYS A 82 9.43 -9.39 2.86
CA LYS A 82 10.18 -8.36 2.13
C LYS A 82 9.28 -7.59 1.16
N GLY A 83 9.37 -6.26 1.27
CA GLY A 83 8.80 -5.32 0.32
C GLY A 83 9.71 -5.13 -0.90
N GLU A 84 9.25 -4.29 -1.84
CA GLU A 84 9.96 -3.98 -3.07
C GLU A 84 9.78 -2.51 -3.45
N MET A 85 10.88 -1.82 -3.73
CA MET A 85 10.82 -0.49 -4.32
C MET A 85 10.34 -0.57 -5.77
N ARG A 86 9.22 0.07 -6.09
CA ARG A 86 8.61 0.08 -7.43
C ARG A 86 8.89 1.37 -8.18
N ARG A 87 9.10 2.45 -7.48
CA ARG A 87 9.47 3.75 -8.03
C ARG A 87 10.38 4.48 -7.06
N ALA A 88 11.48 5.01 -7.55
CA ALA A 88 12.32 5.93 -6.81
C ALA A 88 12.01 7.38 -7.22
N ILE A 89 12.07 8.30 -6.27
CA ILE A 89 12.05 9.75 -6.52
C ILE A 89 13.19 10.13 -7.47
N GLN A 90 12.89 10.96 -8.48
CA GLN A 90 13.86 11.29 -9.54
C GLN A 90 14.71 12.51 -9.20
N ARG A 91 14.16 13.48 -8.47
CA ARG A 91 14.89 14.70 -8.13
C ARG A 91 16.00 14.42 -7.11
N PRO A 92 17.16 15.11 -7.24
CA PRO A 92 18.26 15.03 -6.26
C PRO A 92 17.83 15.52 -4.86
N ALA A 93 18.51 15.02 -3.84
CA ALA A 93 18.34 15.52 -2.47
C ALA A 93 18.67 17.03 -2.41
N GLY A 94 17.88 17.79 -1.64
CA GLY A 94 18.03 19.24 -1.49
C GLY A 94 17.47 20.09 -2.64
N GLN A 95 16.89 19.50 -3.67
CA GLN A 95 16.21 20.20 -4.75
C GLN A 95 14.68 20.08 -4.65
N GLY A 96 13.99 21.24 -4.57
CA GLY A 96 12.52 21.32 -4.55
C GLY A 96 11.90 20.67 -3.31
N GLY A 97 10.64 20.80 -3.04
CA GLY A 97 9.86 20.35 -1.88
C GLY A 97 10.24 19.03 -1.19
N GLN A 98 9.42 18.59 -0.26
CA GLN A 98 9.65 17.39 0.56
C GLN A 98 9.78 16.10 -0.28
N ARG A 99 10.70 15.25 0.12
CA ARG A 99 10.88 13.90 -0.44
C ARG A 99 9.87 12.96 0.22
N ILE A 100 8.88 12.54 -0.52
CA ILE A 100 7.78 11.72 0.00
C ILE A 100 7.95 10.29 -0.50
N ALA A 101 7.73 9.31 0.38
CA ALA A 101 7.60 7.91 0.02
C ALA A 101 6.20 7.39 0.33
N ILE A 102 5.61 6.67 -0.62
CA ILE A 102 4.31 6.01 -0.48
C ILE A 102 4.56 4.51 -0.27
N LEU A 103 4.12 3.97 0.86
CA LEU A 103 4.15 2.55 1.20
C LEU A 103 2.77 1.96 0.89
N ALA A 104 2.68 1.22 -0.20
CA ALA A 104 1.42 0.67 -0.69
C ALA A 104 1.23 -0.79 -0.24
N PHE A 105 0.03 -1.09 0.21
CA PHE A 105 -0.40 -2.43 0.60
C PHE A 105 -1.54 -2.90 -0.32
N GLY A 106 -1.29 -4.01 -1.03
CA GLY A 106 -2.25 -4.60 -1.94
C GLY A 106 -2.49 -3.80 -3.21
N THR A 107 -3.70 -3.85 -3.72
CA THR A 107 -4.10 -3.25 -5.02
C THR A 107 -3.92 -1.74 -5.10
N LEU A 108 -3.80 -1.06 -3.96
CA LEU A 108 -3.51 0.38 -3.92
C LEU A 108 -2.10 0.75 -4.41
N LEU A 109 -1.25 -0.24 -4.75
CA LEU A 109 0.02 -0.01 -5.42
C LEU A 109 -0.15 0.78 -6.72
N TYR A 110 -1.13 0.44 -7.56
CA TYR A 110 -1.32 1.09 -8.86
C TYR A 110 -1.83 2.52 -8.75
N PRO A 111 -2.85 2.84 -7.95
CA PRO A 111 -3.21 4.23 -7.64
C PRO A 111 -2.05 5.04 -7.04
N ALA A 112 -1.26 4.44 -6.15
CA ALA A 112 -0.09 5.08 -5.55
C ALA A 112 1.01 5.40 -6.58
N LEU A 113 1.31 4.47 -7.50
CA LEU A 113 2.25 4.69 -8.60
C LEU A 113 1.78 5.85 -9.48
N LYS A 114 0.48 5.89 -9.79
CA LYS A 114 -0.10 6.97 -10.62
C LYS A 114 -0.04 8.33 -9.92
N ALA A 115 -0.36 8.41 -8.63
CA ALA A 115 -0.22 9.63 -7.84
C ALA A 115 1.24 10.07 -7.73
N ALA A 116 2.17 9.11 -7.61
CA ALA A 116 3.59 9.40 -7.49
C ALA A 116 4.22 10.02 -8.74
N GLU A 117 3.64 9.83 -9.93
CA GLU A 117 4.12 10.46 -11.17
C GLU A 117 4.07 12.00 -11.07
N SER A 118 2.94 12.55 -10.61
CA SER A 118 2.75 14.00 -10.49
C SER A 118 3.48 14.62 -9.29
N LEU A 119 3.67 13.83 -8.23
CA LEU A 119 4.32 14.25 -6.99
C LEU A 119 5.83 14.08 -7.01
N ASP A 120 6.37 13.33 -7.97
CA ASP A 120 7.73 12.81 -7.95
C ASP A 120 8.05 12.15 -6.60
N ALA A 121 7.19 11.23 -6.16
CA ALA A 121 7.34 10.48 -4.92
C ALA A 121 7.95 9.09 -5.17
N SER A 122 8.62 8.53 -4.17
CA SER A 122 8.99 7.11 -4.16
C SER A 122 7.77 6.24 -3.85
N VAL A 123 7.72 5.01 -4.37
CA VAL A 123 6.67 4.03 -4.06
C VAL A 123 7.29 2.68 -3.75
N ALA A 124 6.95 2.11 -2.60
CA ALA A 124 7.26 0.74 -2.23
C ALA A 124 5.99 -0.11 -2.19
N ASN A 125 6.05 -1.29 -2.78
CA ASN A 125 5.07 -2.36 -2.60
C ASN A 125 5.45 -3.15 -1.36
N MET A 126 4.68 -3.04 -0.29
CA MET A 126 5.04 -3.66 0.99
C MET A 126 4.75 -5.17 1.03
N ARG A 127 3.81 -5.67 0.22
CA ARG A 127 3.47 -7.10 0.09
C ARG A 127 2.99 -7.76 1.37
N PHE A 128 3.64 -7.47 2.49
CA PHE A 128 3.38 -8.06 3.80
C PHE A 128 3.00 -6.97 4.81
N VAL A 129 1.88 -7.16 5.48
CA VAL A 129 1.55 -6.36 6.67
C VAL A 129 2.25 -6.95 7.89
N LYS A 130 2.37 -8.29 7.91
CA LYS A 130 3.05 -9.05 8.96
C LYS A 130 3.68 -10.33 8.37
N PRO A 131 5.00 -10.56 8.57
CA PRO A 131 5.93 -9.60 9.13
C PRO A 131 6.12 -8.38 8.22
N LEU A 132 6.19 -7.19 8.79
CA LEU A 132 6.50 -5.97 8.05
C LEU A 132 8.00 -5.92 7.73
N ASP A 133 8.37 -5.44 6.55
CA ASP A 133 9.77 -5.15 6.21
C ASP A 133 10.23 -3.88 6.92
N ALA A 134 10.58 -4.02 8.20
CA ALA A 134 11.03 -2.91 9.05
C ALA A 134 12.36 -2.30 8.56
N ASP A 135 13.21 -3.10 7.90
CA ASP A 135 14.48 -2.61 7.33
C ASP A 135 14.20 -1.64 6.19
N LEU A 136 13.31 -2.02 5.24
CA LEU A 136 12.89 -1.14 4.14
C LEU A 136 12.20 0.13 4.65
N VAL A 137 11.31 0.00 5.65
CA VAL A 137 10.66 1.17 6.28
C VAL A 137 11.69 2.12 6.88
N SER A 138 12.69 1.59 7.60
CA SER A 138 13.74 2.36 8.22
C SER A 138 14.68 3.04 7.20
N GLU A 139 15.01 2.33 6.10
CA GLU A 139 15.81 2.88 5.00
C GLU A 139 15.08 4.04 4.32
N ILE A 140 13.80 3.85 4.02
CA ILE A 140 12.95 4.89 3.44
C ILE A 140 12.87 6.10 4.38
N ALA A 141 12.65 5.88 5.67
CA ALA A 141 12.54 6.96 6.65
C ALA A 141 13.84 7.80 6.79
N ARG A 142 15.02 7.21 6.56
CA ARG A 142 16.30 7.95 6.59
C ARG A 142 16.56 8.75 5.32
N THR A 143 15.89 8.47 4.23
CA THR A 143 16.14 9.06 2.91
C THR A 143 15.02 9.97 2.41
N HIS A 144 13.90 10.05 3.16
CA HIS A 144 12.72 10.85 2.82
C HIS A 144 12.31 11.73 4.00
N ASP A 145 11.53 12.76 3.70
CA ASP A 145 11.06 13.75 4.70
C ASP A 145 9.68 13.38 5.27
N ALA A 146 8.93 12.54 4.56
CA ALA A 146 7.62 12.06 5.00
C ALA A 146 7.29 10.70 4.38
N ILE A 147 6.49 9.92 5.12
CA ILE A 147 5.94 8.63 4.67
C ILE A 147 4.43 8.76 4.54
N VAL A 148 3.88 8.14 3.50
CA VAL A 148 2.44 7.95 3.30
C VAL A 148 2.19 6.45 3.22
N THR A 149 1.24 5.94 3.99
CA THR A 149 0.79 4.55 3.84
C THR A 149 -0.57 4.53 3.16
N VAL A 150 -0.77 3.60 2.23
CA VAL A 150 -2.06 3.42 1.56
C VAL A 150 -2.49 1.95 1.64
N GLU A 151 -3.70 1.72 2.14
CA GLU A 151 -4.27 0.38 2.33
C GLU A 151 -5.77 0.37 2.05
N GLU A 152 -6.28 -0.68 1.43
CA GLU A 152 -7.72 -0.92 1.29
C GLU A 152 -8.24 -1.71 2.51
N GLY A 153 -8.08 -1.10 3.66
CA GLY A 153 -8.46 -1.57 4.99
C GLY A 153 -8.73 -0.38 5.90
N CYS A 154 -9.31 -0.60 7.06
CA CYS A 154 -9.54 0.46 8.03
C CYS A 154 -8.20 1.04 8.51
N VAL A 155 -8.13 2.36 8.65
CA VAL A 155 -6.92 3.06 9.14
C VAL A 155 -6.55 2.63 10.56
N MET A 156 -7.56 2.44 11.42
CA MET A 156 -7.33 2.06 12.81
C MET A 156 -6.84 0.61 12.93
N GLY A 157 -5.62 0.44 13.43
CA GLY A 157 -5.00 -0.87 13.60
C GLY A 157 -4.57 -1.55 12.29
N GLY A 158 -4.70 -0.89 11.14
CA GLY A 158 -4.33 -1.41 9.83
C GLY A 158 -2.82 -1.45 9.55
N ALA A 159 -2.47 -1.52 8.29
CA ALA A 159 -1.07 -1.59 7.83
C ALA A 159 -0.30 -0.30 8.13
N GLY A 160 -0.95 0.87 8.02
CA GLY A 160 -0.35 2.14 8.42
C GLY A 160 0.04 2.18 9.89
N SER A 161 -0.77 1.56 10.78
CA SER A 161 -0.41 1.41 12.19
C SER A 161 0.83 0.54 12.38
N ALA A 162 0.98 -0.55 11.60
CA ALA A 162 2.18 -1.39 11.65
C ALA A 162 3.45 -0.62 11.27
N VAL A 163 3.38 0.26 10.28
CA VAL A 163 4.49 1.13 9.89
C VAL A 163 4.85 2.09 11.02
N GLN A 164 3.86 2.73 11.64
CA GLN A 164 4.10 3.65 12.78
C GLN A 164 4.72 2.92 13.98
N GLU A 165 4.25 1.72 14.30
CA GLU A 165 4.81 0.88 15.37
C GLU A 165 6.27 0.51 15.08
N ALA A 166 6.60 0.15 13.83
CA ALA A 166 7.97 -0.17 13.42
C ALA A 166 8.91 1.06 13.53
N LEU A 167 8.44 2.23 13.09
CA LEU A 167 9.19 3.48 13.20
C LEU A 167 9.43 3.85 14.67
N ALA A 168 8.40 3.74 15.51
CA ALA A 168 8.50 4.00 16.94
C ALA A 168 9.48 3.03 17.64
N ALA A 169 9.41 1.75 17.31
CA ALA A 169 10.34 0.74 17.83
C ALA A 169 11.79 1.00 17.40
N ALA A 170 12.01 1.56 16.21
CA ALA A 170 13.33 1.96 15.70
C ALA A 170 13.79 3.33 16.23
N GLY A 171 12.98 4.06 17.01
CA GLY A 171 13.30 5.42 17.48
C GLY A 171 13.35 6.46 16.37
N ILE A 172 12.68 6.22 15.23
CA ILE A 172 12.67 7.12 14.08
C ILE A 172 11.46 8.03 14.14
N LEU A 173 11.70 9.33 14.16
CA LEU A 173 10.67 10.37 14.11
C LEU A 173 10.59 10.96 12.70
N ILE A 174 9.51 10.65 12.00
CA ILE A 174 9.20 11.15 10.66
C ILE A 174 7.70 11.40 10.54
N PRO A 175 7.23 12.46 9.85
CA PRO A 175 5.81 12.63 9.57
C PRO A 175 5.23 11.46 8.78
N VAL A 176 4.12 10.89 9.27
CA VAL A 176 3.39 9.81 8.59
C VAL A 176 1.97 10.27 8.30
N LEU A 177 1.51 10.06 7.07
CA LEU A 177 0.11 10.18 6.66
C LEU A 177 -0.42 8.78 6.37
N THR A 178 -1.47 8.36 7.07
CA THR A 178 -2.14 7.09 6.81
C THR A 178 -3.40 7.30 5.98
N LEU A 179 -3.50 6.61 4.85
CA LEU A 179 -4.66 6.61 3.96
C LEU A 179 -5.24 5.18 3.92
N GLY A 180 -6.52 5.08 4.18
CA GLY A 180 -7.26 3.83 4.21
C GLY A 180 -8.75 4.10 4.31
N LEU A 181 -9.55 3.07 4.51
CA LEU A 181 -10.99 3.20 4.66
C LEU A 181 -11.34 3.99 5.92
N PRO A 182 -12.30 4.93 5.83
CA PRO A 182 -12.74 5.75 6.95
C PRO A 182 -13.48 4.92 8.01
N ASP A 183 -13.65 5.50 9.21
CA ASP A 183 -14.38 4.90 10.33
C ASP A 183 -15.91 4.96 10.13
N VAL A 184 -16.36 4.41 9.00
CA VAL A 184 -17.78 4.27 8.65
C VAL A 184 -17.97 3.01 7.82
N PHE A 185 -19.16 2.40 7.87
CA PHE A 185 -19.52 1.36 6.92
C PHE A 185 -19.80 1.98 5.55
N VAL A 186 -18.99 1.58 4.56
CA VAL A 186 -19.15 2.06 3.18
C VAL A 186 -20.26 1.25 2.50
N GLU A 187 -21.29 1.93 2.07
CA GLU A 187 -22.45 1.32 1.41
C GLU A 187 -22.08 0.72 0.04
N HIS A 188 -23.02 -0.05 -0.53
CA HIS A 188 -22.85 -0.65 -1.85
C HIS A 188 -22.80 0.42 -2.95
N GLY A 189 -22.06 0.14 -4.01
CA GLY A 189 -21.92 1.05 -5.14
C GLY A 189 -20.93 0.56 -6.18
N ASP A 190 -20.63 1.41 -7.13
CA ASP A 190 -19.57 1.16 -8.10
C ASP A 190 -18.20 1.21 -7.39
N PRO A 191 -17.35 0.16 -7.51
CA PRO A 191 -16.07 0.10 -6.78
C PRO A 191 -15.18 1.32 -7.02
N ALA A 192 -15.06 1.79 -8.27
CA ALA A 192 -14.19 2.93 -8.58
C ALA A 192 -14.70 4.23 -7.93
N LYS A 193 -16.03 4.42 -7.92
CA LYS A 193 -16.65 5.57 -7.24
C LYS A 193 -16.48 5.51 -5.74
N LEU A 194 -16.64 4.32 -5.14
CA LEU A 194 -16.45 4.14 -3.70
C LEU A 194 -14.99 4.40 -3.29
N MET A 195 -14.03 3.93 -4.09
CA MET A 195 -12.60 4.22 -3.87
C MET A 195 -12.31 5.72 -3.95
N ALA A 196 -12.86 6.41 -4.97
CA ALA A 196 -12.73 7.86 -5.10
C ALA A 196 -13.38 8.62 -3.94
N MET A 197 -14.57 8.20 -3.48
CA MET A 197 -15.24 8.78 -2.30
C MET A 197 -14.40 8.62 -1.02
N CYS A 198 -13.67 7.50 -0.88
CA CYS A 198 -12.74 7.27 0.22
C CYS A 198 -11.38 8.00 0.04
N GLY A 199 -11.16 8.67 -1.09
CA GLY A 199 -9.89 9.34 -1.41
C GLY A 199 -8.74 8.36 -1.66
N LEU A 200 -9.03 7.14 -2.09
CA LEU A 200 -8.06 6.06 -2.32
C LEU A 200 -7.79 5.79 -3.80
N ASP A 201 -8.40 6.53 -4.70
CA ASP A 201 -7.97 6.60 -6.09
C ASP A 201 -6.71 7.49 -6.23
N ALA A 202 -6.09 7.50 -7.41
CA ALA A 202 -4.86 8.26 -7.65
C ALA A 202 -4.99 9.75 -7.33
N ALA A 203 -6.13 10.36 -7.71
CA ALA A 203 -6.40 11.78 -7.47
C ALA A 203 -6.59 12.07 -5.97
N GLY A 204 -7.32 11.23 -5.25
CA GLY A 204 -7.54 11.36 -3.82
C GLY A 204 -6.26 11.20 -3.00
N ILE A 205 -5.41 10.23 -3.37
CA ILE A 205 -4.09 10.05 -2.77
C ILE A 205 -3.23 11.30 -2.99
N GLU A 206 -3.14 11.78 -4.24
CA GLU A 206 -2.39 13.01 -4.56
C GLU A 206 -2.88 14.21 -3.76
N GLN A 207 -4.21 14.44 -3.73
CA GLN A 207 -4.80 15.55 -3.00
C GLN A 207 -4.54 15.48 -1.49
N SER A 208 -4.63 14.29 -0.90
CA SER A 208 -4.37 14.08 0.52
C SER A 208 -2.92 14.38 0.87
N ILE A 209 -1.98 13.98 0.01
CA ILE A 209 -0.55 14.27 0.16
C ILE A 209 -0.29 15.77 0.05
N LEU A 210 -0.83 16.43 -0.97
CA LEU A 210 -0.68 17.87 -1.17
C LEU A 210 -1.30 18.67 -0.01
N LYS A 211 -2.46 18.27 0.47
CA LYS A 211 -3.11 18.92 1.63
C LYS A 211 -2.29 18.79 2.90
N ARG A 212 -1.62 17.66 3.11
CA ARG A 212 -0.86 17.39 4.35
C ARG A 212 0.54 17.97 4.33
N PHE A 213 1.22 17.93 3.18
CA PHE A 213 2.65 18.24 3.07
C PHE A 213 2.96 19.45 2.17
N GLY A 214 1.96 20.03 1.51
CA GLY A 214 2.12 21.25 0.71
C GLY A 214 2.48 21.00 -0.76
N THR A 215 2.85 22.06 -1.46
CA THR A 215 2.85 22.20 -2.91
C THR A 215 3.69 21.17 -3.68
N ARG A 216 3.24 20.92 -4.93
CA ARG A 216 3.99 20.16 -5.96
C ARG A 216 5.40 20.71 -6.08
N PRO A 217 6.44 19.86 -6.19
CA PRO A 217 7.74 20.31 -6.65
C PRO A 217 7.57 20.98 -8.03
N ALA A 218 8.24 22.12 -8.24
CA ALA A 218 8.21 22.78 -9.54
C ALA A 218 8.66 21.76 -10.61
N LEU A 219 7.79 21.45 -11.57
CA LEU A 219 8.15 20.63 -12.71
C LEU A 219 9.31 21.32 -13.42
N VAL A 220 10.50 20.74 -13.38
CA VAL A 220 11.59 21.12 -14.27
C VAL A 220 11.11 20.76 -15.68
N ARG A 221 10.57 21.73 -16.39
CA ARG A 221 10.32 21.57 -17.82
C ARG A 221 11.67 21.25 -18.46
N ALA A 222 11.82 20.05 -18.98
CA ALA A 222 12.93 19.76 -19.87
C ALA A 222 12.90 20.81 -20.98
N ALA A 223 13.92 21.65 -21.03
CA ALA A 223 14.09 22.60 -22.10
C ALA A 223 14.15 21.79 -23.40
N ALA A 224 13.13 21.93 -24.23
CA ALA A 224 13.17 21.44 -25.60
C ALA A 224 14.25 22.27 -26.30
N ASN A 225 15.42 21.68 -26.48
CA ASN A 225 16.43 22.22 -27.38
C ASN A 225 15.91 22.04 -28.81
N HIS A 226 15.64 23.16 -29.46
CA HIS A 226 15.47 23.27 -30.91
C HIS A 226 16.84 23.14 -31.60
#